data_9ec7266877c1def588be2a6636f1d5c0
#
_entry.id   9ec7266877c1def588be2a6636f1d5c0
#
_cell.length_a   1.000
_cell.length_b   1.000
_cell.length_c   1.000
_cell.angle_alpha   90.00
_cell.angle_beta   90.00
_cell.angle_gamma   90.00
#
_symmetry.space_group_name_H-M   'P 1'
#
loop_
_entity.id
_entity.type
_entity.pdbx_description
1 polymer ?
#
loop_
_entity_poly.entity_id
_entity_poly.type
_entity_poly.pdbx_seq_one_letter_code
_entity_poly.pdbx_strand_id
1 'polypeptide(L)'
;MAFVVAATWKAKPGEADRITEVIKILTPISRQEPGVLFYQAQVSPEEPETFFLYEQYTDAQAYEDHKNTEHFQRHVFGYALDYLAERTVKTYQTIDV
;
A
#
# COMPACT_ATOMS: atom_id res chain seq x y z
N MET A 1 -15.47 -13.36 4.08
CA MET A 1 -14.16 -13.34 3.40
C MET A 1 -13.66 -11.93 3.28
N ALA A 2 -12.39 -11.71 3.60
CA ALA A 2 -11.79 -10.38 3.42
C ALA A 2 -11.29 -10.20 2.00
N PHE A 3 -11.30 -8.97 1.52
CA PHE A 3 -10.72 -8.57 0.26
C PHE A 3 -9.24 -8.22 0.50
N VAL A 4 -8.34 -8.88 -0.20
CA VAL A 4 -6.90 -8.75 0.02
C VAL A 4 -6.26 -7.97 -1.13
N VAL A 5 -5.39 -7.05 -0.79
CA VAL A 5 -4.55 -6.32 -1.75
C VAL A 5 -3.10 -6.62 -1.44
N ALA A 6 -2.38 -7.12 -2.43
CA ALA A 6 -0.95 -7.37 -2.37
C ALA A 6 -0.28 -6.47 -3.41
N ALA A 7 0.42 -5.44 -2.94
CA ALA A 7 1.06 -4.47 -3.80
C ALA A 7 2.58 -4.59 -3.68
N THR A 8 3.27 -4.52 -4.82
CA THR A 8 4.72 -4.43 -4.85
C THR A 8 5.10 -3.06 -5.41
N TRP A 9 5.91 -2.34 -4.66
CA TRP A 9 6.42 -1.03 -5.04
C TRP A 9 7.94 -1.12 -5.15
N LYS A 10 8.47 -0.77 -6.30
CA LYS A 10 9.91 -0.69 -6.49
C LYS A 10 10.32 0.77 -6.66
N ALA A 11 11.13 1.27 -5.75
CA ALA A 11 11.62 2.65 -5.81
C ALA A 11 12.61 2.80 -6.95
N LYS A 12 12.66 3.98 -7.55
CA LYS A 12 13.73 4.37 -8.45
C LYS A 12 15.05 4.35 -7.69
N PRO A 13 16.19 4.14 -8.36
CA PRO A 13 17.50 4.12 -7.70
C PRO A 13 17.72 5.35 -6.82
N GLY A 14 18.10 5.12 -5.57
CA GLY A 14 18.37 6.17 -4.59
C GLY A 14 17.13 6.76 -3.91
N GLU A 15 15.92 6.29 -4.24
CA GLU A 15 14.68 6.89 -3.75
C GLU A 15 13.96 6.07 -2.66
N ALA A 16 14.59 4.99 -2.17
CA ALA A 16 13.96 4.13 -1.16
C ALA A 16 13.57 4.87 0.12
N ASP A 17 14.36 5.85 0.54
CA ASP A 17 14.07 6.61 1.77
C ASP A 17 12.79 7.43 1.62
N ARG A 18 12.53 8.00 0.44
CA ARG A 18 11.29 8.73 0.16
C ARG A 18 10.08 7.81 0.26
N ILE A 19 10.20 6.61 -0.29
CA ILE A 19 9.11 5.63 -0.24
C ILE A 19 8.87 5.17 1.19
N THR A 20 9.93 4.91 1.95
CA THR A 20 9.82 4.56 3.37
C THR A 20 9.07 5.64 4.15
N GLU A 21 9.39 6.92 3.94
CA GLU A 21 8.73 8.02 4.63
C GLU A 21 7.25 8.13 4.26
N VAL A 22 6.91 7.96 2.98
CA VAL A 22 5.50 7.94 2.54
C VAL A 22 4.74 6.82 3.22
N ILE A 23 5.32 5.63 3.28
CA ILE A 23 4.69 4.47 3.93
C ILE A 23 4.45 4.74 5.42
N LYS A 24 5.41 5.36 6.10
CA LYS A 24 5.26 5.73 7.51
C LYS A 24 4.14 6.73 7.75
N ILE A 25 3.90 7.62 6.80
CA ILE A 25 2.81 8.60 6.88
C ILE A 25 1.46 7.92 6.60
N LEU A 26 1.40 7.10 5.55
CA LEU A 26 0.15 6.47 5.10
C LEU A 26 -0.37 5.41 6.05
N THR A 27 0.52 4.64 6.66
CA THR A 27 0.12 3.47 7.44
C THR A 27 -0.81 3.81 8.61
N PRO A 28 -0.47 4.75 9.51
CA PRO A 28 -1.38 5.05 10.62
C PRO A 28 -2.72 5.62 10.17
N ILE A 29 -2.73 6.44 9.13
CA ILE A 29 -3.95 7.05 8.61
C ILE A 29 -4.83 5.99 7.95
N SER A 30 -4.24 5.11 7.15
CA SER A 30 -4.97 4.03 6.47
C SER A 30 -5.60 3.07 7.48
N ARG A 31 -4.92 2.79 8.58
CA ARG A 31 -5.45 1.91 9.64
C ARG A 31 -6.67 2.48 10.34
N GLN A 32 -6.93 3.78 10.25
CA GLN A 32 -8.10 4.42 10.83
C GLN A 32 -9.33 4.36 9.92
N GLU A 33 -9.17 3.97 8.67
CA GLU A 33 -10.30 3.83 7.74
C GLU A 33 -11.19 2.68 8.20
N PRO A 34 -12.52 2.86 8.25
CA PRO A 34 -13.42 1.85 8.82
C PRO A 34 -13.42 0.52 8.07
N GLY A 35 -13.10 0.53 6.79
CA GLY A 35 -13.06 -0.70 5.98
C GLY A 35 -11.72 -1.42 5.97
N VAL A 36 -10.69 -0.89 6.63
CA VAL A 36 -9.35 -1.49 6.67
C VAL A 36 -9.28 -2.47 7.85
N LEU A 37 -9.04 -3.74 7.55
CA LEU A 37 -8.89 -4.79 8.56
C LEU A 37 -7.42 -5.00 8.94
N PHE A 38 -6.53 -4.84 7.97
CA PHE A 38 -5.10 -5.06 8.17
C PHE A 38 -4.32 -4.24 7.13
N TYR A 39 -3.23 -3.65 7.54
CA TYR A 39 -2.40 -2.84 6.64
C TYR A 39 -0.97 -2.87 7.14
N GLN A 40 -0.07 -3.49 6.36
CA GLN A 40 1.33 -3.65 6.76
C GLN A 40 2.23 -3.62 5.53
N ALA A 41 3.25 -2.78 5.60
CA ALA A 41 4.29 -2.73 4.57
C ALA A 41 5.58 -3.38 5.07
N GLN A 42 6.33 -3.94 4.16
CA GLN A 42 7.64 -4.56 4.39
C GLN A 42 8.62 -4.11 3.31
N VAL A 43 9.90 -4.15 3.63
CA VAL A 43 10.97 -3.95 2.64
C VAL A 43 11.77 -5.25 2.50
N SER A 44 12.18 -5.56 1.28
CA SER A 44 13.01 -6.74 1.02
C SER A 44 14.42 -6.53 1.58
N PRO A 45 14.96 -7.47 2.39
CA PRO A 45 16.34 -7.33 2.86
C PRO A 45 17.39 -7.55 1.77
N GLU A 46 17.03 -8.30 0.71
CA GLU A 46 17.94 -8.51 -0.44
C GLU A 46 17.87 -7.40 -1.47
N GLU A 47 16.68 -6.78 -1.61
CA GLU A 47 16.44 -5.70 -2.56
C GLU A 47 15.85 -4.50 -1.81
N PRO A 48 16.70 -3.66 -1.21
CA PRO A 48 16.23 -2.60 -0.29
C PRO A 48 15.40 -1.49 -0.97
N GLU A 49 15.24 -1.52 -2.28
CA GLU A 49 14.34 -0.62 -3.00
C GLU A 49 13.00 -1.25 -3.34
N THR A 50 12.78 -2.51 -2.93
CA THR A 50 11.54 -3.24 -3.18
C THR A 50 10.73 -3.36 -1.90
N PHE A 51 9.49 -2.86 -1.97
CA PHE A 51 8.53 -2.85 -0.86
C PHE A 51 7.34 -3.73 -1.21
N PHE A 52 6.80 -4.40 -0.21
CA PHE A 52 5.59 -5.20 -0.34
C PHE A 52 4.56 -4.70 0.67
N LEU A 53 3.36 -4.35 0.19
CA LEU A 53 2.27 -3.90 1.04
C LEU A 53 1.19 -4.97 1.04
N TYR A 54 0.88 -5.47 2.22
CA TYR A 54 -0.18 -6.45 2.42
C TYR A 54 -1.34 -5.80 3.16
N GLU A 55 -2.52 -5.84 2.53
CA GLU A 55 -3.68 -5.10 3.03
C GLU A 55 -4.92 -5.99 2.99
N GLN A 56 -5.77 -5.90 4.02
CA GLN A 56 -7.08 -6.55 4.01
C GLN A 56 -8.17 -5.52 4.24
N TYR A 57 -9.23 -5.65 3.49
CA TYR A 57 -10.41 -4.78 3.53
C TYR A 57 -11.66 -5.62 3.77
N THR A 58 -12.70 -5.01 4.32
CA THR A 58 -13.98 -5.69 4.54
C THR A 58 -14.57 -6.20 3.21
N ASP A 59 -14.40 -5.45 2.13
CA ASP A 59 -14.87 -5.80 0.79
C ASP A 59 -14.12 -4.98 -0.27
N ALA A 60 -14.43 -5.22 -1.53
CA ALA A 60 -13.81 -4.49 -2.64
C ALA A 60 -14.15 -2.99 -2.61
N GLN A 61 -15.34 -2.62 -2.14
CA GLN A 61 -15.73 -1.22 -2.05
C GLN A 61 -14.86 -0.46 -1.05
N ALA A 62 -14.51 -1.09 0.06
CA ALA A 62 -13.62 -0.48 1.06
C ALA A 62 -12.24 -0.16 0.46
N TYR A 63 -11.75 -1.01 -0.44
CA TYR A 63 -10.51 -0.72 -1.17
C TYR A 63 -10.68 0.46 -2.13
N GLU A 64 -11.81 0.54 -2.85
CA GLU A 64 -12.09 1.69 -3.69
C GLU A 64 -12.18 2.98 -2.87
N ASP A 65 -12.82 2.91 -1.71
CA ASP A 65 -12.90 4.04 -0.78
C ASP A 65 -11.51 4.48 -0.31
N HIS A 66 -10.63 3.51 0.00
CA HIS A 66 -9.24 3.77 0.39
C HIS A 66 -8.50 4.56 -0.71
N LYS A 67 -8.63 4.16 -1.96
CA LYS A 67 -7.98 4.85 -3.09
C LYS A 67 -8.51 6.26 -3.31
N ASN A 68 -9.74 6.53 -2.89
CA ASN A 68 -10.37 7.85 -3.04
C ASN A 68 -10.17 8.76 -1.83
N THR A 69 -9.46 8.31 -0.80
CA THR A 69 -9.15 9.17 0.35
C THR A 69 -8.19 10.28 -0.05
N GLU A 70 -8.25 11.39 0.68
CA GLU A 70 -7.32 12.50 0.46
C GLU A 70 -5.88 12.04 0.67
N HIS A 71 -5.63 11.26 1.71
CA HIS A 71 -4.27 10.81 2.01
C HIS A 71 -3.69 9.90 0.93
N PHE A 72 -4.51 9.00 0.36
CA PHE A 72 -4.04 8.17 -0.75
C PHE A 72 -3.73 9.01 -1.99
N GLN A 73 -4.67 9.87 -2.38
CA GLN A 73 -4.50 10.74 -3.55
C GLN A 73 -3.27 11.63 -3.42
N ARG A 74 -3.08 12.23 -2.26
CA ARG A 74 -2.00 13.16 -2.00
C ARG A 74 -0.63 12.47 -1.94
N HIS A 75 -0.52 11.37 -1.21
CA HIS A 75 0.76 10.73 -0.94
C HIS A 75 1.15 9.66 -1.95
N VAL A 76 0.21 8.98 -2.56
CA VAL A 76 0.51 7.97 -3.57
C VAL A 76 0.53 8.60 -4.96
N PHE A 77 -0.61 9.08 -5.45
CA PHE A 77 -0.68 9.65 -6.79
C PHE A 77 0.02 11.00 -6.89
N GLY A 78 -0.07 11.81 -5.85
CA GLY A 78 0.54 13.15 -5.85
C GLY A 78 2.03 13.17 -5.49
N TYR A 79 2.60 12.05 -5.04
CA TYR A 79 4.00 12.03 -4.61
C TYR A 79 4.72 10.72 -4.93
N ALA A 80 4.32 9.61 -4.31
CA ALA A 80 5.08 8.35 -4.38
C ALA A 80 5.30 7.85 -5.81
N LEU A 81 4.29 7.97 -6.68
CA LEU A 81 4.40 7.46 -8.06
C LEU A 81 5.57 8.06 -8.82
N ASP A 82 5.93 9.32 -8.55
CA ASP A 82 7.06 9.98 -9.22
C ASP A 82 8.41 9.34 -8.87
N TYR A 83 8.47 8.63 -7.74
CA TYR A 83 9.69 8.01 -7.22
C TYR A 83 9.66 6.48 -7.30
N LEU A 84 8.63 5.91 -7.92
CA LEU A 84 8.52 4.46 -8.14
C LEU A 84 8.91 4.11 -9.57
N ALA A 85 9.78 3.11 -9.71
CA ALA A 85 10.13 2.53 -11.01
C ALA A 85 9.04 1.55 -11.46
N GLU A 86 8.44 0.83 -10.51
CA GLU A 86 7.37 -0.15 -10.78
C GLU A 86 6.37 -0.13 -9.64
N ARG A 87 5.11 -0.39 -9.99
CA ARG A 87 4.03 -0.59 -9.01
C ARG A 87 3.08 -1.63 -9.59
N THR A 88 2.96 -2.75 -8.90
CA THR A 88 2.01 -3.80 -9.26
C THR A 88 1.03 -4.02 -8.12
N VAL A 89 -0.23 -4.30 -8.46
CA VAL A 89 -1.27 -4.55 -7.47
C VAL A 89 -2.00 -5.83 -7.88
N LYS A 90 -2.11 -6.77 -6.95
CA LYS A 90 -2.88 -7.99 -7.13
C LYS A 90 -3.92 -8.09 -6.03
N THR A 91 -5.08 -8.63 -6.37
CA THR A 91 -6.18 -8.76 -5.42
C THR A 91 -6.55 -10.23 -5.22
N TYR A 92 -7.01 -10.52 -4.02
CA TYR A 92 -7.37 -11.87 -3.60
C TYR A 92 -8.56 -11.80 -2.64
N GLN A 93 -9.09 -12.95 -2.31
CA GLN A 93 -10.04 -13.09 -1.20
C GLN A 93 -9.48 -14.12 -0.23
N THR A 94 -9.67 -13.89 1.07
CA THR A 94 -9.24 -14.87 2.06
C THR A 94 -10.06 -16.14 1.94
N ILE A 95 -9.42 -17.27 2.23
CA ILE A 95 -10.12 -18.55 2.39
C ILE A 95 -10.32 -18.73 3.89
N ASP A 96 -11.57 -18.56 4.34
CA ASP A 96 -11.87 -18.65 5.77
C ASP A 96 -11.97 -20.12 6.20
N VAL A 97 -11.32 -20.45 7.31
CA VAL A 97 -11.25 -21.80 7.86
C VAL A 97 -11.75 -21.85 9.30
#